data_5eb4ef659a30cc844d70f4177c16b6c2
#
_entry.id   5eb4ef659a30cc844d70f4177c16b6c2
#
_cell.length_a   1.000
_cell.length_b   1.000
_cell.length_c   1.000
_cell.angle_alpha   90.00
_cell.angle_beta   90.00
_cell.angle_gamma   90.00
#
_symmetry.space_group_name_H-M   'P 1'
#
loop_
_entity.id
_entity.type
_entity.pdbx_description
1 polymer ?
#
loop_
_entity_poly.entity_id
_entity_poly.type
_entity_poly.pdbx_seq_one_letter_code
_entity_poly.pdbx_strand_id
1 'polypeptide(L)'
;QFSFGQNYYWDNNTKYIFNKMKIVSSNDWSYLFETLFSLANYSYIINKYQPFKIVTTYESSCASSILTLLCSKNNIEHIDFMHGEKLYSHLNTLAHFNKIYVWDEYYVKLYNRLLFKYDDISVFNPWLNKKEEGLFNYERDMCFYLNYESKESLEILADVINKLALKGLKVIIRPHPSQIEEILKKNIIKIDYIENPKDISIFDSINKTDKIVSRFSTVLFQAYS
;
A
#
# COMPACT_ATOMS: atom_id res chain seq x y z
N GLN A 1 -19.93 -0.59 -4.22
CA GLN A 1 -21.16 -0.51 -5.02
C GLN A 1 -20.77 -0.18 -6.46
N PHE A 2 -20.71 -1.19 -7.33
CA PHE A 2 -20.43 -0.98 -8.75
C PHE A 2 -21.69 -0.46 -9.40
N SER A 3 -21.71 0.80 -9.82
CA SER A 3 -22.79 1.32 -10.66
C SER A 3 -22.56 0.82 -12.09
N PHE A 4 -23.42 -0.03 -12.60
CA PHE A 4 -23.47 -0.46 -14.00
C PHE A 4 -24.02 0.67 -14.90
N GLY A 5 -23.35 1.81 -14.93
CA GLY A 5 -23.76 2.94 -15.77
C GLY A 5 -22.69 3.28 -16.77
N GLN A 6 -22.99 3.14 -18.04
CA GLN A 6 -22.42 3.77 -19.26
C GLN A 6 -20.89 4.05 -19.39
N ASN A 7 -20.04 3.50 -18.52
CA ASN A 7 -18.61 3.82 -18.42
C ASN A 7 -17.70 2.69 -18.93
N TYR A 8 -18.17 1.90 -19.89
CA TYR A 8 -17.40 0.82 -20.49
C TYR A 8 -17.14 1.10 -21.95
N TYR A 9 -15.92 0.87 -22.39
CA TYR A 9 -15.53 0.98 -23.78
C TYR A 9 -14.80 -0.29 -24.20
N TRP A 10 -15.14 -0.80 -25.40
CA TRP A 10 -14.63 -2.07 -25.89
C TRP A 10 -14.13 -1.90 -27.32
N ASP A 11 -12.84 -1.69 -27.47
CA ASP A 11 -12.18 -1.54 -28.74
C ASP A 11 -11.45 -2.82 -29.21
N ASN A 12 -10.77 -2.71 -30.35
CA ASN A 12 -10.01 -3.84 -30.91
C ASN A 12 -8.83 -4.26 -30.02
N ASN A 13 -8.16 -3.32 -29.33
CA ASN A 13 -7.06 -3.62 -28.44
C ASN A 13 -7.56 -4.38 -27.20
N THR A 14 -8.65 -3.92 -26.60
CA THR A 14 -9.33 -4.57 -25.47
C THR A 14 -9.76 -5.98 -25.83
N LYS A 15 -10.42 -6.13 -26.99
CA LYS A 15 -10.85 -7.44 -27.51
C LYS A 15 -9.67 -8.38 -27.75
N TYR A 16 -8.58 -7.88 -28.31
CA TYR A 16 -7.36 -8.67 -28.54
C TYR A 16 -6.78 -9.20 -27.23
N ILE A 17 -6.62 -8.33 -26.23
CA ILE A 17 -6.07 -8.69 -24.91
C ILE A 17 -6.97 -9.73 -24.24
N PHE A 18 -8.28 -9.48 -24.19
CA PHE A 18 -9.23 -10.41 -23.57
C PHE A 18 -9.21 -11.80 -24.23
N ASN A 19 -9.14 -11.86 -25.55
CA ASN A 19 -9.05 -13.14 -26.26
C ASN A 19 -7.77 -13.90 -25.92
N LYS A 20 -6.64 -13.21 -25.72
CA LYS A 20 -5.40 -13.84 -25.27
C LYS A 20 -5.52 -14.37 -23.84
N MET A 21 -6.10 -13.60 -22.91
CA MET A 21 -6.35 -14.03 -21.55
C MET A 21 -7.28 -15.24 -21.47
N LYS A 22 -8.32 -15.28 -22.30
CA LYS A 22 -9.24 -16.41 -22.38
C LYS A 22 -8.53 -17.73 -22.79
N ILE A 23 -7.53 -17.67 -23.65
CA ILE A 23 -6.74 -18.85 -24.03
C ILE A 23 -5.94 -19.39 -22.85
N VAL A 24 -5.35 -18.50 -22.05
CA VAL A 24 -4.48 -18.85 -20.92
C VAL A 24 -5.27 -19.33 -19.70
N SER A 25 -6.46 -18.77 -19.47
CA SER A 25 -7.26 -18.98 -18.26
C SER A 25 -8.67 -19.49 -18.57
N SER A 26 -8.81 -20.39 -19.53
CA SER A 26 -10.12 -20.84 -20.05
C SER A 26 -11.05 -21.45 -19.00
N ASN A 27 -10.53 -21.96 -17.90
CA ASN A 27 -11.30 -22.64 -16.84
C ASN A 27 -11.56 -21.77 -15.60
N ASP A 28 -10.99 -20.56 -15.53
CA ASP A 28 -11.19 -19.64 -14.43
C ASP A 28 -12.12 -18.48 -14.83
N TRP A 29 -13.41 -18.73 -14.70
CA TRP A 29 -14.45 -17.74 -15.02
C TRP A 29 -14.40 -16.52 -14.14
N SER A 30 -14.04 -16.65 -12.85
CA SER A 30 -13.93 -15.51 -11.93
C SER A 30 -12.85 -14.55 -12.40
N TYR A 31 -11.68 -15.08 -12.69
CA TYR A 31 -10.56 -14.31 -13.23
C TYR A 31 -10.88 -13.67 -14.60
N LEU A 32 -11.56 -14.39 -15.49
CA LEU A 32 -11.97 -13.84 -16.78
C LEU A 32 -12.97 -12.70 -16.65
N PHE A 33 -13.94 -12.79 -15.73
CA PHE A 33 -14.87 -11.70 -15.46
C PHE A 33 -14.16 -10.48 -14.89
N GLU A 34 -13.29 -10.65 -13.90
CA GLU A 34 -12.50 -9.56 -13.32
C GLU A 34 -11.63 -8.89 -14.39
N THR A 35 -10.98 -9.67 -15.23
CA THR A 35 -10.19 -9.19 -16.37
C THR A 35 -11.05 -8.40 -17.35
N LEU A 36 -12.23 -8.91 -17.70
CA LEU A 36 -13.17 -8.25 -18.60
C LEU A 36 -13.57 -6.85 -18.10
N PHE A 37 -13.99 -6.76 -16.83
CA PHE A 37 -14.37 -5.48 -16.24
C PHE A 37 -13.21 -4.50 -16.12
N SER A 38 -12.04 -4.99 -15.73
CA SER A 38 -10.83 -4.17 -15.63
C SER A 38 -10.44 -3.61 -17.00
N LEU A 39 -10.40 -4.43 -18.02
CA LEU A 39 -10.10 -4.00 -19.39
C LEU A 39 -11.11 -2.97 -19.91
N ALA A 40 -12.40 -3.20 -19.70
CA ALA A 40 -13.45 -2.30 -20.17
C ALA A 40 -13.37 -0.93 -19.47
N ASN A 41 -13.07 -0.91 -18.16
CA ASN A 41 -12.85 0.33 -17.40
C ASN A 41 -11.61 1.07 -17.88
N TYR A 42 -10.47 0.38 -18.03
CA TYR A 42 -9.23 1.00 -18.48
C TYR A 42 -9.36 1.55 -19.90
N SER A 43 -10.01 0.80 -20.81
CA SER A 43 -10.29 1.27 -22.16
C SER A 43 -11.18 2.51 -22.17
N TYR A 44 -12.18 2.57 -21.30
CA TYR A 44 -13.00 3.78 -21.15
C TYR A 44 -12.17 4.99 -20.71
N ILE A 45 -11.32 4.83 -19.70
CA ILE A 45 -10.44 5.90 -19.20
C ILE A 45 -9.50 6.38 -20.33
N ILE A 46 -8.87 5.44 -21.02
CA ILE A 46 -7.94 5.74 -22.11
C ILE A 46 -8.64 6.47 -23.25
N ASN A 47 -9.81 5.97 -23.68
CA ASN A 47 -10.56 6.57 -24.78
C ASN A 47 -11.10 7.96 -24.42
N LYS A 48 -11.57 8.15 -23.19
CA LYS A 48 -12.17 9.41 -22.74
C LYS A 48 -11.14 10.50 -22.50
N TYR A 49 -10.03 10.18 -21.85
CA TYR A 49 -9.07 11.16 -21.37
C TYR A 49 -7.79 11.24 -22.22
N GLN A 50 -7.56 10.23 -23.07
CA GLN A 50 -6.38 10.13 -23.96
C GLN A 50 -5.07 10.46 -23.24
N PRO A 51 -4.78 9.82 -22.08
CA PRO A 51 -3.62 10.14 -21.28
C PRO A 51 -2.34 9.73 -22.03
N PHE A 52 -1.27 10.48 -21.87
CA PHE A 52 0.06 10.09 -22.35
C PHE A 52 0.80 9.21 -21.34
N LYS A 53 0.36 9.25 -20.07
CA LYS A 53 0.86 8.38 -18.97
C LYS A 53 -0.28 7.97 -18.06
N ILE A 54 -0.19 6.75 -17.51
CA ILE A 54 -1.04 6.28 -16.40
C ILE A 54 -0.14 5.96 -15.23
N VAL A 55 -0.49 6.50 -14.07
CA VAL A 55 0.25 6.30 -12.82
C VAL A 55 -0.61 5.47 -11.87
N THR A 56 -0.01 4.43 -11.31
CA THR A 56 -0.65 3.56 -10.32
C THR A 56 0.20 3.45 -9.06
N THR A 57 -0.39 2.86 -8.03
CA THR A 57 0.28 2.53 -6.77
C THR A 57 -0.06 1.10 -6.33
N TYR A 58 -0.26 0.19 -7.31
CA TYR A 58 -0.76 -1.15 -7.01
C TYR A 58 0.02 -2.23 -7.76
N GLU A 59 1.28 -2.39 -7.39
CA GLU A 59 2.26 -3.22 -8.07
C GLU A 59 1.99 -4.73 -7.97
N SER A 60 1.23 -5.21 -6.99
CA SER A 60 1.04 -6.65 -6.75
C SER A 60 -0.21 -7.25 -7.43
N SER A 61 -0.83 -6.54 -8.36
CA SER A 61 -2.06 -6.99 -9.01
C SER A 61 -1.82 -7.59 -10.39
N CYS A 62 -2.45 -8.73 -10.68
CA CYS A 62 -2.53 -9.27 -12.05
C CYS A 62 -3.14 -8.25 -13.03
N ALA A 63 -4.07 -7.39 -12.57
CA ALA A 63 -4.65 -6.32 -13.36
C ALA A 63 -3.61 -5.27 -13.81
N SER A 64 -2.52 -5.08 -13.05
CA SER A 64 -1.44 -4.15 -13.43
C SER A 64 -0.75 -4.57 -14.72
N SER A 65 -0.44 -5.86 -14.90
CA SER A 65 0.15 -6.38 -16.15
C SER A 65 -0.79 -6.21 -17.34
N ILE A 66 -2.09 -6.41 -17.13
CA ILE A 66 -3.13 -6.23 -18.15
C ILE A 66 -3.21 -4.75 -18.53
N LEU A 67 -3.18 -3.85 -17.58
CA LEU A 67 -3.15 -2.41 -17.82
C LEU A 67 -1.89 -2.00 -18.58
N THR A 68 -0.71 -2.50 -18.20
CA THR A 68 0.54 -2.23 -18.93
C THR A 68 0.46 -2.67 -20.39
N LEU A 69 -0.10 -3.85 -20.65
CA LEU A 69 -0.28 -4.33 -22.01
C LEU A 69 -1.25 -3.45 -22.81
N LEU A 70 -2.34 -2.99 -22.20
CA LEU A 70 -3.29 -2.09 -22.81
C LEU A 70 -2.67 -0.71 -23.08
N CYS A 71 -1.90 -0.18 -22.13
CA CYS A 71 -1.13 1.06 -22.28
C CYS A 71 -0.14 0.97 -23.44
N SER A 72 0.63 -0.11 -23.52
CA SER A 72 1.59 -0.35 -24.62
C SER A 72 0.91 -0.38 -26.00
N LYS A 73 -0.30 -0.96 -26.08
CA LYS A 73 -1.09 -0.97 -27.33
C LYS A 73 -1.63 0.39 -27.75
N ASN A 74 -1.68 1.34 -26.83
CA ASN A 74 -2.16 2.71 -27.05
C ASN A 74 -1.03 3.76 -26.98
N ASN A 75 0.24 3.36 -26.97
CA ASN A 75 1.41 4.22 -26.81
C ASN A 75 1.37 5.09 -25.54
N ILE A 76 0.90 4.51 -24.45
CA ILE A 76 0.81 5.12 -23.12
C ILE A 76 1.87 4.52 -22.22
N GLU A 77 2.60 5.33 -21.47
CA GLU A 77 3.54 4.87 -20.45
C GLU A 77 2.79 4.51 -19.16
N HIS A 78 2.97 3.28 -18.66
CA HIS A 78 2.43 2.86 -17.37
C HIS A 78 3.51 2.93 -16.31
N ILE A 79 3.31 3.80 -15.32
CA ILE A 79 4.24 4.08 -14.23
C ILE A 79 3.61 3.60 -12.92
N ASP A 80 4.39 2.92 -12.09
CA ASP A 80 3.96 2.57 -10.75
C ASP A 80 4.83 3.22 -9.67
N PHE A 81 4.19 3.68 -8.60
CA PHE A 81 4.86 4.13 -7.39
C PHE A 81 4.63 3.10 -6.30
N MET A 82 5.70 2.51 -5.80
CA MET A 82 5.64 1.58 -4.70
C MET A 82 4.86 2.17 -3.51
N HIS A 83 3.85 1.42 -3.04
CA HIS A 83 3.02 1.85 -1.93
C HIS A 83 3.10 0.84 -0.79
N GLY A 84 3.88 0.88 0.12
CA GLY A 84 3.96 -0.11 1.19
C GLY A 84 5.20 -0.98 1.08
N GLU A 85 5.66 -1.44 2.23
CA GLU A 85 6.81 -2.32 2.34
C GLU A 85 6.59 -3.65 1.63
N LYS A 86 7.61 -4.17 0.96
CA LYS A 86 7.57 -5.44 0.25
C LYS A 86 8.45 -6.46 0.93
N LEU A 87 7.84 -7.59 1.23
CA LEU A 87 8.55 -8.77 1.69
C LEU A 87 9.05 -9.60 0.50
N TYR A 88 10.00 -10.47 0.74
CA TYR A 88 10.45 -11.44 -0.24
C TYR A 88 9.33 -12.44 -0.55
N SER A 89 8.56 -12.17 -1.62
CA SER A 89 7.43 -12.97 -2.05
C SER A 89 7.34 -13.01 -3.57
N HIS A 90 7.12 -14.20 -4.13
CA HIS A 90 6.91 -14.39 -5.56
C HIS A 90 5.67 -13.67 -6.09
N LEU A 91 4.69 -13.35 -5.24
CA LEU A 91 3.51 -12.58 -5.63
C LEU A 91 3.88 -11.18 -6.16
N ASN A 92 5.00 -10.62 -5.71
CA ASN A 92 5.51 -9.34 -6.20
C ASN A 92 6.05 -9.41 -7.64
N THR A 93 6.14 -10.61 -8.25
CA THR A 93 6.64 -10.78 -9.63
C THR A 93 5.53 -10.82 -10.68
N LEU A 94 4.27 -10.73 -10.28
CA LEU A 94 3.11 -10.91 -11.17
C LEU A 94 2.76 -9.66 -11.99
N ALA A 95 3.51 -8.59 -11.84
CA ALA A 95 3.27 -7.35 -12.57
C ALA A 95 4.40 -7.03 -13.55
N HIS A 96 4.10 -6.17 -14.52
CA HIS A 96 5.07 -5.56 -15.42
C HIS A 96 4.71 -4.09 -15.60
N PHE A 97 5.72 -3.21 -15.53
CA PHE A 97 5.55 -1.77 -15.71
C PHE A 97 6.58 -1.23 -16.69
N ASN A 98 6.25 -0.13 -17.39
CA ASN A 98 7.27 0.58 -18.15
C ASN A 98 8.25 1.25 -17.18
N LYS A 99 7.74 1.87 -16.11
CA LYS A 99 8.59 2.45 -15.07
C LYS A 99 8.04 2.17 -13.68
N ILE A 100 8.94 1.89 -12.73
CA ILE A 100 8.58 1.77 -11.31
C ILE A 100 9.47 2.67 -10.45
N TYR A 101 8.86 3.37 -9.50
CA TYR A 101 9.56 4.11 -8.46
C TYR A 101 9.50 3.35 -7.15
N VAL A 102 10.66 3.09 -6.57
CA VAL A 102 10.84 2.38 -5.30
C VAL A 102 11.47 3.29 -4.26
N TRP A 103 11.33 2.95 -2.97
CA TRP A 103 11.73 3.84 -1.89
C TRP A 103 13.25 3.91 -1.67
N ASP A 104 13.98 2.81 -1.93
CA ASP A 104 15.43 2.76 -1.81
C ASP A 104 16.08 1.64 -2.65
N GLU A 105 17.41 1.55 -2.59
CA GLU A 105 18.21 0.57 -3.31
C GLU A 105 17.97 -0.88 -2.84
N TYR A 106 17.45 -1.10 -1.63
CA TYR A 106 17.07 -2.44 -1.17
C TYR A 106 15.97 -3.02 -2.07
N TYR A 107 14.97 -2.21 -2.42
CA TYR A 107 13.86 -2.66 -3.28
C TYR A 107 14.29 -2.88 -4.73
N VAL A 108 15.26 -2.12 -5.24
CA VAL A 108 15.87 -2.40 -6.54
C VAL A 108 16.50 -3.80 -6.54
N LYS A 109 17.28 -4.12 -5.50
CA LYS A 109 17.90 -5.45 -5.33
C LYS A 109 16.85 -6.55 -5.12
N LEU A 110 15.82 -6.28 -4.36
CA LEU A 110 14.71 -7.22 -4.10
C LEU A 110 13.98 -7.58 -5.39
N TYR A 111 13.57 -6.59 -6.18
CA TYR A 111 12.85 -6.83 -7.43
C TYR A 111 13.71 -7.54 -8.48
N ASN A 112 15.00 -7.22 -8.55
CA ASN A 112 15.94 -7.96 -9.41
C ASN A 112 16.07 -9.43 -9.00
N ARG A 113 16.15 -9.74 -7.70
CA ARG A 113 16.19 -11.13 -7.19
C ARG A 113 14.91 -11.88 -7.46
N LEU A 114 13.77 -11.20 -7.39
CA LEU A 114 12.47 -11.76 -7.67
C LEU A 114 12.16 -11.88 -9.16
N LEU A 115 13.06 -11.40 -10.05
CA LEU A 115 12.87 -11.35 -11.51
C LEU A 115 11.62 -10.56 -11.91
N PHE A 116 11.28 -9.54 -11.14
CA PHE A 116 10.18 -8.63 -11.44
C PHE A 116 10.41 -7.92 -12.78
N LYS A 117 9.35 -7.74 -13.56
CA LYS A 117 9.44 -7.18 -14.91
C LYS A 117 9.16 -5.67 -14.92
N TYR A 118 10.11 -4.91 -15.40
CA TYR A 118 10.01 -3.47 -15.65
C TYR A 118 10.98 -3.09 -16.77
N ASP A 119 10.71 -1.97 -17.43
CA ASP A 119 11.61 -1.42 -18.44
C ASP A 119 12.61 -0.45 -17.78
N ASP A 120 12.17 0.31 -16.76
CA ASP A 120 13.00 1.22 -15.97
C ASP A 120 12.61 1.17 -14.48
N ILE A 121 13.61 1.32 -13.59
CA ILE A 121 13.42 1.43 -12.14
C ILE A 121 14.22 2.59 -11.59
N SER A 122 13.59 3.40 -10.75
CA SER A 122 14.23 4.56 -10.12
C SER A 122 13.95 4.60 -8.62
N VAL A 123 14.92 5.06 -7.84
CA VAL A 123 14.70 5.28 -6.41
C VAL A 123 14.04 6.64 -6.22
N PHE A 124 12.93 6.65 -5.50
CA PHE A 124 12.22 7.85 -5.06
C PHE A 124 11.65 7.64 -3.68
N ASN A 125 12.27 8.27 -2.68
CA ASN A 125 11.77 8.23 -1.31
C ASN A 125 10.94 9.48 -1.03
N PRO A 126 9.62 9.37 -0.87
CA PRO A 126 8.74 10.52 -0.66
C PRO A 126 8.91 11.17 0.73
N TRP A 127 9.64 10.53 1.65
CA TRP A 127 9.81 11.01 3.03
C TRP A 127 11.16 11.66 3.29
N LEU A 128 12.21 11.41 2.49
CA LEU A 128 13.55 11.97 2.69
C LEU A 128 13.58 13.51 2.78
N ASN A 129 12.66 14.19 2.12
CA ASN A 129 12.60 15.65 2.12
C ASN A 129 11.79 16.23 3.30
N LYS A 130 11.34 15.39 4.24
CA LYS A 130 10.51 15.83 5.38
C LYS A 130 11.23 15.76 6.73
N LYS A 131 12.50 15.38 6.75
CA LYS A 131 13.31 15.50 7.97
C LYS A 131 13.49 16.98 8.29
N GLU A 132 12.75 17.48 9.26
CA GLU A 132 13.16 18.67 9.99
C GLU A 132 14.37 18.25 10.84
N GLU A 133 15.53 18.83 10.55
CA GLU A 133 16.72 18.74 11.41
C GLU A 133 16.42 19.47 12.72
N GLY A 134 15.69 18.83 13.62
CA GLY A 134 15.34 19.35 14.93
C GLY A 134 15.83 18.44 16.05
N LEU A 135 16.16 19.00 17.20
CA LEU A 135 16.34 18.24 18.42
C LEU A 135 15.01 17.54 18.73
N PHE A 136 14.98 16.20 18.59
CA PHE A 136 13.80 15.41 18.92
C PHE A 136 13.52 15.58 20.42
N ASN A 137 12.37 16.15 20.75
CA ASN A 137 11.90 16.23 22.11
C ASN A 137 10.89 15.09 22.32
N TYR A 138 11.40 13.94 22.75
CA TYR A 138 10.55 12.78 22.98
C TYR A 138 9.63 13.01 24.17
N GLU A 139 8.33 12.97 23.92
CA GLU A 139 7.28 13.08 24.96
C GLU A 139 6.92 11.71 25.54
N ARG A 140 7.30 10.61 24.84
CA ARG A 140 6.98 9.23 25.20
C ARG A 140 8.13 8.28 24.85
N ASP A 141 8.24 7.20 25.64
CA ASP A 141 9.29 6.20 25.46
C ASP A 141 8.99 5.25 24.32
N MET A 142 7.69 4.94 24.08
CA MET A 142 7.32 3.94 23.08
C MET A 142 5.93 4.19 22.49
N CYS A 143 5.79 3.99 21.17
CA CYS A 143 4.51 3.98 20.48
C CYS A 143 4.36 2.71 19.63
N PHE A 144 3.24 2.02 19.83
CA PHE A 144 2.83 0.86 19.03
C PHE A 144 1.92 1.33 17.89
N TYR A 145 2.41 1.25 16.66
CA TYR A 145 1.65 1.56 15.45
C TYR A 145 0.98 0.29 14.94
N LEU A 146 -0.35 0.27 15.02
CA LEU A 146 -1.13 -0.92 14.71
C LEU A 146 -1.60 -0.91 13.24
N ASN A 147 -1.67 -2.10 12.67
CA ASN A 147 -2.50 -2.38 11.50
C ASN A 147 -3.94 -2.66 11.96
N TYR A 148 -4.71 -3.41 11.17
CA TYR A 148 -6.01 -3.90 11.61
C TYR A 148 -5.79 -5.16 12.49
N GLU A 149 -5.99 -5.02 13.81
CA GLU A 149 -5.69 -6.08 14.77
C GLU A 149 -6.95 -6.83 15.20
N SER A 150 -6.82 -8.14 15.41
CA SER A 150 -7.90 -8.94 16.00
C SER A 150 -8.13 -8.58 17.48
N LYS A 151 -9.28 -8.96 18.02
CA LYS A 151 -9.59 -8.72 19.44
C LYS A 151 -8.56 -9.38 20.34
N GLU A 152 -8.17 -10.61 20.05
CA GLU A 152 -7.18 -11.38 20.82
C GLU A 152 -5.80 -10.68 20.79
N SER A 153 -5.39 -10.16 19.63
CA SER A 153 -4.15 -9.36 19.51
C SER A 153 -4.20 -8.11 20.37
N LEU A 154 -5.34 -7.41 20.40
CA LEU A 154 -5.52 -6.22 21.23
C LEU A 154 -5.49 -6.52 22.73
N GLU A 155 -6.06 -7.64 23.17
CA GLU A 155 -6.02 -8.08 24.57
C GLU A 155 -4.57 -8.40 25.02
N ILE A 156 -3.80 -9.12 24.18
CA ILE A 156 -2.39 -9.37 24.44
C ILE A 156 -1.59 -8.07 24.50
N LEU A 157 -1.86 -7.15 23.58
CA LEU A 157 -1.19 -5.85 23.54
C LEU A 157 -1.51 -5.01 24.76
N ALA A 158 -2.77 -5.02 25.24
CA ALA A 158 -3.17 -4.35 26.47
C ALA A 158 -2.36 -4.83 27.70
N ASP A 159 -2.16 -6.15 27.80
CA ASP A 159 -1.33 -6.73 28.86
C ASP A 159 0.14 -6.28 28.77
N VAL A 160 0.69 -6.25 27.55
CA VAL A 160 2.07 -5.78 27.33
C VAL A 160 2.20 -4.31 27.75
N ILE A 161 1.27 -3.45 27.35
CA ILE A 161 1.29 -2.03 27.68
C ILE A 161 1.19 -1.80 29.17
N ASN A 162 0.27 -2.51 29.86
CA ASN A 162 0.14 -2.42 31.30
C ASN A 162 1.46 -2.82 32.02
N LYS A 163 2.13 -3.88 31.55
CA LYS A 163 3.42 -4.31 32.12
C LYS A 163 4.53 -3.27 31.87
N LEU A 164 4.56 -2.62 30.72
CA LEU A 164 5.52 -1.57 30.41
C LEU A 164 5.25 -0.30 31.23
N ALA A 165 3.97 0.10 31.36
CA ALA A 165 3.55 1.22 32.18
C ALA A 165 3.88 1.02 33.68
N LEU A 166 3.72 -0.21 34.20
CA LEU A 166 4.13 -0.56 35.58
C LEU A 166 5.65 -0.42 35.79
N LYS A 167 6.45 -0.49 34.73
CA LYS A 167 7.90 -0.22 34.79
C LYS A 167 8.24 1.27 34.65
N GLY A 168 7.25 2.15 34.63
CA GLY A 168 7.41 3.60 34.52
C GLY A 168 7.59 4.12 33.08
N LEU A 169 7.39 3.29 32.06
CA LEU A 169 7.51 3.72 30.69
C LEU A 169 6.23 4.42 30.21
N LYS A 170 6.39 5.53 29.50
CA LYS A 170 5.29 6.25 28.81
C LYS A 170 5.02 5.55 27.48
N VAL A 171 4.02 4.70 27.45
CA VAL A 171 3.66 3.88 26.30
C VAL A 171 2.35 4.34 25.69
N ILE A 172 2.30 4.45 24.38
CA ILE A 172 1.12 4.86 23.60
C ILE A 172 0.85 3.80 22.51
N ILE A 173 -0.41 3.67 22.14
CA ILE A 173 -0.86 2.93 20.96
C ILE A 173 -1.42 3.92 19.96
N ARG A 174 -1.04 3.77 18.72
CA ARG A 174 -1.67 4.45 17.60
C ARG A 174 -2.36 3.41 16.71
N PRO A 175 -3.70 3.28 16.80
CA PRO A 175 -4.49 2.40 15.94
C PRO A 175 -4.42 2.82 14.47
N HIS A 176 -4.73 1.87 13.58
CA HIS A 176 -5.03 2.23 12.20
C HIS A 176 -6.26 3.15 12.13
N PRO A 177 -6.29 4.19 11.27
CA PRO A 177 -7.41 5.14 11.20
C PRO A 177 -8.78 4.49 11.00
N SER A 178 -8.85 3.36 10.30
CA SER A 178 -10.12 2.63 10.09
C SER A 178 -10.59 1.81 11.29
N GLN A 179 -9.72 1.56 12.29
CA GLN A 179 -10.05 0.70 13.44
C GLN A 179 -10.24 1.48 14.75
N ILE A 180 -9.92 2.77 14.78
CA ILE A 180 -9.95 3.56 16.03
C ILE A 180 -11.32 3.51 16.73
N GLU A 181 -12.41 3.64 15.99
CA GLU A 181 -13.77 3.65 16.55
C GLU A 181 -14.14 2.30 17.18
N GLU A 182 -13.70 1.20 16.58
CA GLU A 182 -13.92 -0.14 17.10
C GLU A 182 -13.16 -0.36 18.42
N ILE A 183 -11.89 0.08 18.48
CA ILE A 183 -11.04 -0.05 19.67
C ILE A 183 -11.62 0.76 20.83
N LEU A 184 -12.06 2.01 20.58
CA LEU A 184 -12.68 2.85 21.59
C LEU A 184 -13.99 2.27 22.12
N LYS A 185 -14.84 1.71 21.24
CA LYS A 185 -16.11 1.07 21.64
C LYS A 185 -15.90 -0.18 22.47
N LYS A 186 -14.90 -0.99 22.14
CA LYS A 186 -14.62 -2.25 22.86
C LYS A 186 -13.95 -2.04 24.22
N ASN A 187 -13.38 -0.87 24.47
CA ASN A 187 -12.71 -0.47 25.71
C ASN A 187 -11.69 -1.52 26.23
N ILE A 188 -11.01 -2.21 25.29
CA ILE A 188 -10.01 -3.22 25.62
C ILE A 188 -8.74 -2.57 26.18
N ILE A 189 -8.43 -1.39 25.68
CA ILE A 189 -7.25 -0.62 26.03
C ILE A 189 -7.70 0.68 26.67
N LYS A 190 -7.05 1.09 27.77
CA LYS A 190 -7.38 2.36 28.44
C LYS A 190 -7.17 3.53 27.49
N ILE A 191 -8.10 4.48 27.48
CA ILE A 191 -8.10 5.63 26.57
C ILE A 191 -6.81 6.46 26.68
N ASP A 192 -6.23 6.56 27.89
CA ASP A 192 -5.00 7.32 28.15
C ASP A 192 -3.78 6.78 27.39
N TYR A 193 -3.85 5.55 26.93
CA TYR A 193 -2.79 4.93 26.11
C TYR A 193 -3.08 4.99 24.61
N ILE A 194 -4.17 5.64 24.19
CA ILE A 194 -4.58 5.65 22.77
C ILE A 194 -4.33 7.04 22.18
N GLU A 195 -3.49 7.11 21.15
CA GLU A 195 -3.38 8.28 20.29
C GLU A 195 -4.37 8.17 19.14
N ASN A 196 -5.25 9.15 18.99
CA ASN A 196 -6.18 9.17 17.89
C ASN A 196 -5.49 9.63 16.59
N PRO A 197 -5.45 8.80 15.56
CA PRO A 197 -4.79 9.14 14.30
C PRO A 197 -5.48 10.27 13.52
N LYS A 198 -6.70 10.69 13.92
CA LYS A 198 -7.39 11.84 13.32
C LYS A 198 -6.93 13.18 13.90
N ASP A 199 -6.35 13.18 15.11
CA ASP A 199 -6.01 14.41 15.85
C ASP A 199 -4.52 14.77 15.70
N ILE A 200 -3.66 13.77 15.49
CA ILE A 200 -2.20 13.94 15.40
C ILE A 200 -1.71 13.34 14.10
N SER A 201 -0.87 14.07 13.35
CA SER A 201 -0.28 13.54 12.14
C SER A 201 0.69 12.37 12.43
N ILE A 202 0.95 11.53 11.43
CA ILE A 202 1.89 10.41 11.61
C ILE A 202 3.30 10.91 11.90
N PHE A 203 3.73 12.01 11.27
CA PHE A 203 5.05 12.60 11.49
C PHE A 203 5.20 13.21 12.89
N ASP A 204 4.19 13.94 13.37
CA ASP A 204 4.20 14.46 14.73
C ASP A 204 4.25 13.34 15.76
N SER A 205 3.52 12.25 15.51
CA SER A 205 3.54 11.07 16.35
C SER A 205 4.92 10.40 16.40
N ILE A 206 5.58 10.27 15.24
CA ILE A 206 6.94 9.73 15.14
C ILE A 206 7.93 10.62 15.90
N ASN A 207 7.90 11.93 15.65
CA ASN A 207 8.83 12.89 16.25
C ASN A 207 8.74 12.99 17.77
N LYS A 208 7.59 12.65 18.35
CA LYS A 208 7.34 12.62 19.79
C LYS A 208 7.74 11.32 20.48
N THR A 209 8.21 10.32 19.73
CA THR A 209 8.38 8.94 20.20
C THR A 209 9.83 8.50 20.11
N ASP A 210 10.43 8.04 21.22
CA ASP A 210 11.79 7.50 21.26
C ASP A 210 11.88 6.15 20.53
N LYS A 211 10.95 5.22 20.82
CA LYS A 211 10.94 3.87 20.23
C LYS A 211 9.63 3.57 19.49
N ILE A 212 9.74 3.23 18.24
CA ILE A 212 8.61 2.91 17.38
C ILE A 212 8.51 1.40 17.22
N VAL A 213 7.33 0.86 17.49
CA VAL A 213 7.02 -0.57 17.39
C VAL A 213 5.87 -0.79 16.42
N SER A 214 6.07 -1.66 15.44
CA SER A 214 5.01 -2.10 14.55
C SER A 214 5.29 -3.50 14.01
N ARG A 215 4.24 -4.22 13.60
CA ARG A 215 4.38 -5.55 12.99
C ARG A 215 4.71 -5.47 11.51
N PHE A 216 3.86 -4.76 10.77
CA PHE A 216 3.94 -4.63 9.31
C PHE A 216 3.39 -3.26 8.93
N SER A 217 4.20 -2.21 9.02
CA SER A 217 3.72 -0.87 8.69
C SER A 217 4.82 -0.05 8.02
N THR A 218 4.41 0.72 7.03
CA THR A 218 5.24 1.75 6.39
C THR A 218 5.80 2.78 7.38
N VAL A 219 5.18 2.88 8.57
CA VAL A 219 5.65 3.74 9.66
C VAL A 219 7.08 3.44 10.09
N LEU A 220 7.49 2.16 10.07
CA LEU A 220 8.88 1.79 10.39
C LEU A 220 9.86 2.40 9.40
N PHE A 221 9.49 2.40 8.11
CA PHE A 221 10.30 3.03 7.07
C PHE A 221 10.29 4.56 7.18
N GLN A 222 9.13 5.16 7.46
CA GLN A 222 8.98 6.60 7.67
C GLN A 222 9.80 7.11 8.87
N ALA A 223 9.88 6.29 9.93
CA ALA A 223 10.66 6.62 11.12
C ALA A 223 12.18 6.48 10.91
N TYR A 224 12.59 5.56 10.03
CA TYR A 224 14.00 5.35 9.68
C TYR A 224 14.51 6.41 8.69
N SER A 225 13.66 6.90 7.78
CA SER A 225 14.00 7.89 6.75
C SER A 225 14.15 9.28 7.31
#